data_261677361e1a7bc1b9d6dadb3ed365a5
#
_entry.id   261677361e1a7bc1b9d6dadb3ed365a5
#
_cell.length_a   1.000
_cell.length_b   1.000
_cell.length_c   1.000
_cell.angle_alpha   90.00
_cell.angle_beta   90.00
_cell.angle_gamma   90.00
#
_symmetry.space_group_name_H-M   'P 1'
#
loop_
_entity.id
_entity.type
_entity.pdbx_description
1 polymer ?
#
loop_
_entity_poly.entity_id
_entity_poly.type
_entity_poly.pdbx_seq_one_letter_code
_entity_poly.pdbx_strand_id
1 'polypeptide(L)'
;CTNSAKYRGANIMAYAVRLYQARYLAGIVAGRQTKSGVIGYVTALASPEVDRGVNAFTLGVQRVNPTARVKLIRTGFWNAPDEEREAVHRLLQARADVLTYQVDGYTVADEAAAAGVDFIGANELRPDDSGHQLTAVLCSWDRVYLDILQKLHRREAKPVGFYWSGLEQDMVGLAPCSDRVAPETAAAVEAARQEIVEGKHILSGELYDQSGQLRCRAGEAIPDEVLLRQVDWLVKGVDVLE
;
A
#
# COMPACT_ATOMS: atom_id res chain seq x y z
N CYS A 1 4.44 -7.21 -17.45
CA CYS A 1 4.58 -7.65 -16.06
C CYS A 1 5.52 -6.73 -15.30
N THR A 2 5.02 -6.05 -14.35
CA THR A 2 5.69 -4.97 -13.65
C THR A 2 6.80 -5.43 -12.71
N ASN A 3 6.78 -6.65 -12.19
CA ASN A 3 7.68 -7.07 -11.12
C ASN A 3 8.75 -8.09 -11.51
N SER A 4 8.94 -8.34 -12.79
CA SER A 4 9.89 -9.34 -13.23
C SER A 4 11.21 -8.72 -13.67
N ALA A 5 12.15 -8.57 -12.74
CA ALA A 5 13.56 -8.33 -13.06
C ALA A 5 14.25 -9.54 -13.75
N LYS A 6 13.50 -10.57 -14.12
CA LYS A 6 14.02 -11.78 -14.76
C LYS A 6 14.29 -11.60 -16.27
N TYR A 7 13.60 -10.67 -16.90
CA TYR A 7 13.75 -10.46 -18.34
C TYR A 7 14.86 -9.45 -18.63
N ARG A 8 15.88 -9.91 -19.33
CA ARG A 8 16.99 -9.07 -19.82
C ARG A 8 17.09 -9.21 -21.32
N GLY A 9 17.22 -8.11 -22.02
CA GLY A 9 17.42 -8.08 -23.46
C GLY A 9 17.71 -6.64 -23.92
N ALA A 10 18.30 -6.51 -25.09
CA ALA A 10 18.66 -5.19 -25.63
C ALA A 10 17.46 -4.26 -25.86
N ASN A 11 16.26 -4.83 -25.92
CA ASN A 11 14.98 -4.14 -26.16
C ASN A 11 13.94 -4.39 -25.06
N ILE A 12 14.35 -4.90 -23.88
CA ILE A 12 13.46 -5.18 -22.77
C ILE A 12 13.88 -4.33 -21.57
N MET A 13 12.94 -3.58 -21.01
CA MET A 13 13.10 -2.86 -19.75
C MET A 13 12.07 -3.38 -18.74
N ALA A 14 12.54 -3.78 -17.56
CA ALA A 14 11.67 -4.11 -16.47
C ALA A 14 11.37 -2.84 -15.66
N TYR A 15 10.13 -2.69 -15.20
CA TYR A 15 9.71 -1.56 -14.40
C TYR A 15 8.72 -1.97 -13.31
N ALA A 16 8.70 -1.22 -12.23
CA ALA A 16 7.72 -1.26 -11.17
C ALA A 16 7.59 0.12 -10.53
N VAL A 17 6.63 0.26 -9.64
CA VAL A 17 6.46 1.47 -8.82
C VAL A 17 6.62 1.15 -7.34
N ARG A 18 7.04 2.16 -6.56
CA ARG A 18 7.14 2.08 -5.10
C ARG A 18 5.78 2.26 -4.44
N LEU A 19 4.80 1.41 -4.82
CA LEU A 19 3.42 1.52 -4.33
C LEU A 19 3.33 1.49 -2.81
N TYR A 20 4.26 0.81 -2.15
CA TYR A 20 4.35 0.74 -0.69
C TYR A 20 4.48 2.14 -0.03
N GLN A 21 5.02 3.14 -0.74
CA GLN A 21 5.09 4.52 -0.24
C GLN A 21 3.68 5.13 -0.10
N ALA A 22 2.83 4.96 -1.11
CA ALA A 22 1.44 5.41 -1.03
C ALA A 22 0.63 4.59 -0.01
N ARG A 23 0.93 3.27 0.15
CA ARG A 23 0.33 2.44 1.19
C ARG A 23 0.68 2.94 2.60
N TYR A 24 1.90 3.41 2.83
CA TYR A 24 2.27 4.03 4.10
C TYR A 24 1.44 5.27 4.41
N LEU A 25 1.24 6.15 3.43
CA LEU A 25 0.40 7.33 3.58
C LEU A 25 -1.06 6.95 3.86
N ALA A 26 -1.58 5.94 3.17
CA ALA A 26 -2.92 5.37 3.42
C ALA A 26 -3.05 4.82 4.85
N GLY A 27 -1.98 4.21 5.38
CA GLY A 27 -1.93 3.75 6.77
C GLY A 27 -2.08 4.88 7.79
N ILE A 28 -1.52 6.07 7.51
CA ILE A 28 -1.71 7.26 8.36
C ILE A 28 -3.18 7.67 8.39
N VAL A 29 -3.86 7.68 7.23
CA VAL A 29 -5.30 7.96 7.16
C VAL A 29 -6.08 6.94 7.99
N ALA A 30 -5.87 5.65 7.75
CA ALA A 30 -6.58 4.59 8.47
C ALA A 30 -6.34 4.63 9.99
N GLY A 31 -5.09 4.85 10.41
CA GLY A 31 -4.72 4.90 11.83
C GLY A 31 -5.34 6.07 12.59
N ARG A 32 -5.58 7.20 11.91
CA ARG A 32 -6.29 8.36 12.47
C ARG A 32 -7.81 8.18 12.45
N GLN A 33 -8.33 7.47 11.44
CA GLN A 33 -9.77 7.28 11.25
C GLN A 33 -10.36 6.21 12.17
N THR A 34 -9.64 5.12 12.43
CA THR A 34 -10.14 4.01 13.25
C THR A 34 -10.49 4.45 14.68
N LYS A 35 -11.64 4.00 15.16
CA LYS A 35 -12.12 4.18 16.54
C LYS A 35 -11.97 2.88 17.33
N SER A 36 -12.09 1.75 16.66
CA SER A 36 -11.96 0.41 17.29
C SER A 36 -10.49 0.04 17.54
N GLY A 37 -9.55 0.67 16.86
CA GLY A 37 -8.15 0.27 16.80
C GLY A 37 -7.90 -0.96 15.93
N VAL A 38 -8.90 -1.40 15.14
CA VAL A 38 -8.80 -2.56 14.25
C VAL A 38 -9.07 -2.13 12.81
N ILE A 39 -8.10 -2.36 11.95
CA ILE A 39 -8.16 -2.03 10.53
C ILE A 39 -8.11 -3.33 9.73
N GLY A 40 -9.02 -3.51 8.78
CA GLY A 40 -9.06 -4.67 7.91
C GLY A 40 -8.28 -4.44 6.61
N TYR A 41 -7.51 -5.44 6.20
CA TYR A 41 -6.77 -5.42 4.94
C TYR A 41 -7.03 -6.70 4.15
N VAL A 42 -7.59 -6.58 2.95
CA VAL A 42 -7.83 -7.70 2.04
C VAL A 42 -6.77 -7.69 0.95
N THR A 43 -6.11 -8.82 0.72
CA THR A 43 -5.11 -8.98 -0.36
C THR A 43 -5.33 -10.28 -1.13
N ALA A 44 -4.75 -10.38 -2.32
CA ALA A 44 -4.77 -11.60 -3.12
C ALA A 44 -3.84 -12.68 -2.54
N LEU A 45 -2.55 -12.54 -2.78
CA LEU A 45 -1.52 -13.55 -2.55
C LEU A 45 -0.38 -13.00 -1.70
N ALA A 46 0.36 -13.88 -1.03
CA ALA A 46 1.64 -13.53 -0.46
C ALA A 46 2.67 -13.32 -1.57
N SER A 47 3.32 -12.18 -1.56
CA SER A 47 4.46 -11.88 -2.43
C SER A 47 5.26 -10.73 -1.83
N PRO A 48 6.54 -10.56 -2.21
CA PRO A 48 7.34 -9.44 -1.70
C PRO A 48 6.73 -8.06 -1.96
N GLU A 49 5.98 -7.89 -3.04
CA GLU A 49 5.27 -6.65 -3.34
C GLU A 49 4.12 -6.40 -2.39
N VAL A 50 3.26 -7.41 -2.20
CA VAL A 50 2.08 -7.32 -1.34
C VAL A 50 2.51 -7.16 0.11
N ASP A 51 3.43 -8.01 0.59
CA ASP A 51 3.88 -8.00 1.98
C ASP A 51 4.60 -6.70 2.34
N ARG A 52 5.41 -6.15 1.44
CA ARG A 52 5.99 -4.82 1.57
C ARG A 52 4.92 -3.73 1.66
N GLY A 53 3.84 -3.83 0.86
CA GLY A 53 2.71 -2.92 0.90
C GLY A 53 1.96 -2.97 2.24
N VAL A 54 1.65 -4.17 2.73
CA VAL A 54 1.01 -4.39 4.04
C VAL A 54 1.90 -3.87 5.17
N ASN A 55 3.21 -4.15 5.12
CA ASN A 55 4.16 -3.66 6.11
C ASN A 55 4.21 -2.14 6.15
N ALA A 56 4.35 -1.50 5.00
CA ALA A 56 4.38 -0.04 4.92
C ALA A 56 3.07 0.60 5.41
N PHE A 57 1.92 0.05 5.03
CA PHE A 57 0.62 0.49 5.54
C PHE A 57 0.56 0.38 7.06
N THR A 58 0.96 -0.76 7.62
CA THR A 58 0.95 -0.99 9.08
C THR A 58 1.88 -0.02 9.81
N LEU A 59 3.07 0.26 9.27
CA LEU A 59 3.98 1.27 9.81
C LEU A 59 3.37 2.68 9.76
N GLY A 60 2.60 2.99 8.71
CA GLY A 60 1.83 4.24 8.62
C GLY A 60 0.75 4.33 9.70
N VAL A 61 0.02 3.24 9.95
CA VAL A 61 -0.95 3.15 11.04
C VAL A 61 -0.26 3.38 12.39
N GLN A 62 0.82 2.65 12.65
CA GLN A 62 1.55 2.71 13.93
C GLN A 62 2.19 4.06 14.20
N ARG A 63 2.56 4.81 13.18
CA ARG A 63 3.09 6.18 13.33
C ARG A 63 2.11 7.09 14.07
N VAL A 64 0.81 6.92 13.88
CA VAL A 64 -0.23 7.79 14.42
C VAL A 64 -1.11 7.10 15.47
N ASN A 65 -1.14 5.77 15.46
CA ASN A 65 -1.88 4.94 16.42
C ASN A 65 -1.08 3.66 16.73
N PRO A 66 -0.11 3.72 17.66
CA PRO A 66 0.81 2.61 17.92
C PRO A 66 0.13 1.33 18.45
N THR A 67 -1.08 1.44 18.99
CA THR A 67 -1.82 0.31 19.55
C THR A 67 -2.78 -0.34 18.56
N ALA A 68 -3.05 0.31 17.43
CA ALA A 68 -3.93 -0.25 16.40
C ALA A 68 -3.31 -1.49 15.74
N ARG A 69 -4.21 -2.39 15.31
CA ARG A 69 -3.87 -3.66 14.69
C ARG A 69 -4.41 -3.72 13.27
N VAL A 70 -3.64 -4.26 12.36
CA VAL A 70 -4.06 -4.55 10.99
C VAL A 70 -4.39 -6.03 10.89
N LYS A 71 -5.66 -6.34 10.64
CA LYS A 71 -6.12 -7.71 10.38
C LYS A 71 -6.10 -7.97 8.89
N LEU A 72 -5.29 -8.95 8.49
CA LEU A 72 -5.04 -9.30 7.10
C LEU A 72 -5.77 -10.59 6.73
N ILE A 73 -6.52 -10.56 5.63
CA ILE A 73 -7.05 -11.76 4.96
C ILE A 73 -6.51 -11.83 3.55
N ARG A 74 -6.09 -13.02 3.13
CA ARG A 74 -5.65 -13.31 1.77
C ARG A 74 -6.69 -14.17 1.07
N THR A 75 -7.23 -13.68 -0.05
CA THR A 75 -8.28 -14.38 -0.81
C THR A 75 -7.75 -15.52 -1.67
N GLY A 76 -6.42 -15.54 -1.92
CA GLY A 76 -5.79 -16.51 -2.82
C GLY A 76 -5.81 -16.10 -4.30
N PHE A 77 -6.58 -15.09 -4.68
CA PHE A 77 -6.78 -14.63 -6.05
C PHE A 77 -6.82 -13.11 -6.13
N TRP A 78 -6.42 -12.56 -7.30
CA TRP A 78 -6.50 -11.12 -7.55
C TRP A 78 -7.94 -10.62 -7.78
N ASN A 79 -8.83 -11.49 -8.23
CA ASN A 79 -10.25 -11.21 -8.42
C ASN A 79 -11.06 -12.45 -8.00
N ALA A 80 -11.72 -12.37 -6.86
CA ALA A 80 -12.49 -13.44 -6.26
C ALA A 80 -13.63 -12.85 -5.42
N PRO A 81 -14.73 -12.40 -6.06
CA PRO A 81 -15.79 -11.65 -5.38
C PRO A 81 -16.41 -12.36 -4.18
N ASP A 82 -16.53 -13.68 -4.19
CA ASP A 82 -17.13 -14.43 -3.08
C ASP A 82 -16.16 -14.50 -1.89
N GLU A 83 -14.88 -14.77 -2.12
CA GLU A 83 -13.84 -14.78 -1.10
C GLU A 83 -13.57 -13.37 -0.56
N GLU A 84 -13.68 -12.35 -1.40
CA GLU A 84 -13.56 -10.94 -1.00
C GLU A 84 -14.72 -10.54 -0.07
N ARG A 85 -15.95 -10.94 -0.40
CA ARG A 85 -17.13 -10.71 0.45
C ARG A 85 -17.00 -11.40 1.80
N GLU A 86 -16.61 -12.67 1.79
CA GLU A 86 -16.37 -13.42 3.02
C GLU A 86 -15.26 -12.77 3.87
N ALA A 87 -14.17 -12.33 3.23
CA ALA A 87 -13.10 -11.62 3.92
C ALA A 87 -13.60 -10.33 4.60
N VAL A 88 -14.41 -9.54 3.93
CA VAL A 88 -15.02 -8.34 4.53
C VAL A 88 -15.88 -8.72 5.74
N HIS A 89 -16.78 -9.68 5.61
CA HIS A 89 -17.64 -10.12 6.72
C HIS A 89 -16.83 -10.56 7.94
N ARG A 90 -15.77 -11.31 7.75
CA ARG A 90 -14.87 -11.77 8.83
C ARG A 90 -14.11 -10.62 9.47
N LEU A 91 -13.66 -9.64 8.68
CA LEU A 91 -13.01 -8.44 9.21
C LEU A 91 -13.97 -7.59 10.04
N LEU A 92 -15.22 -7.45 9.60
CA LEU A 92 -16.27 -6.76 10.36
C LEU A 92 -16.58 -7.48 11.68
N GLN A 93 -16.69 -8.82 11.67
CA GLN A 93 -16.83 -9.63 12.88
C GLN A 93 -15.63 -9.46 13.83
N ALA A 94 -14.43 -9.27 13.27
CA ALA A 94 -13.22 -8.96 14.02
C ALA A 94 -13.14 -7.48 14.46
N ARG A 95 -14.23 -6.71 14.31
CA ARG A 95 -14.41 -5.31 14.71
C ARG A 95 -13.55 -4.30 13.89
N ALA A 96 -13.16 -4.65 12.67
CA ALA A 96 -12.56 -3.66 11.77
C ALA A 96 -13.58 -2.56 11.44
N ASP A 97 -13.18 -1.30 11.58
CA ASP A 97 -14.01 -0.12 11.30
C ASP A 97 -13.42 0.78 10.19
N VAL A 98 -12.28 0.39 9.66
CA VAL A 98 -11.69 0.92 8.44
C VAL A 98 -11.18 -0.25 7.61
N LEU A 99 -11.50 -0.28 6.31
CA LEU A 99 -11.04 -1.33 5.40
C LEU A 99 -10.13 -0.78 4.32
N THR A 100 -9.20 -1.59 3.85
CA THR A 100 -8.43 -1.35 2.62
C THR A 100 -8.15 -2.67 1.91
N TYR A 101 -7.76 -2.59 0.65
CA TYR A 101 -7.55 -3.80 -0.14
C TYR A 101 -6.45 -3.63 -1.19
N GLN A 102 -5.96 -4.78 -1.66
CA GLN A 102 -5.06 -4.92 -2.81
C GLN A 102 -5.47 -6.16 -3.61
N VAL A 103 -6.62 -6.04 -4.25
CA VAL A 103 -7.22 -6.98 -5.20
C VAL A 103 -7.72 -6.21 -6.42
N ASP A 104 -8.05 -6.88 -7.51
CA ASP A 104 -8.41 -6.23 -8.78
C ASP A 104 -9.91 -5.87 -8.88
N GLY A 105 -10.73 -6.33 -7.94
CA GLY A 105 -12.17 -6.06 -7.91
C GLY A 105 -12.54 -4.88 -7.03
N TYR A 106 -13.84 -4.60 -7.01
CA TYR A 106 -14.45 -3.57 -6.15
C TYR A 106 -15.29 -4.15 -5.02
N THR A 107 -15.38 -5.46 -4.92
CA THR A 107 -16.23 -6.16 -3.94
C THR A 107 -15.94 -5.69 -2.51
N VAL A 108 -14.66 -5.52 -2.15
CA VAL A 108 -14.29 -5.04 -0.81
C VAL A 108 -14.84 -3.64 -0.54
N ALA A 109 -14.75 -2.73 -1.53
CA ALA A 109 -15.28 -1.37 -1.41
C ALA A 109 -16.81 -1.37 -1.34
N ASP A 110 -17.47 -2.15 -2.19
CA ASP A 110 -18.93 -2.24 -2.24
C ASP A 110 -19.49 -2.82 -0.93
N GLU A 111 -18.89 -3.88 -0.39
CA GLU A 111 -19.29 -4.47 0.89
C GLU A 111 -19.00 -3.55 2.09
N ALA A 112 -17.87 -2.82 2.07
CA ALA A 112 -17.58 -1.82 3.09
C ALA A 112 -18.62 -0.70 3.09
N ALA A 113 -18.94 -0.15 1.92
CA ALA A 113 -19.95 0.86 1.73
C ALA A 113 -21.33 0.37 2.19
N ALA A 114 -21.73 -0.83 1.79
CA ALA A 114 -23.00 -1.44 2.20
C ALA A 114 -23.10 -1.65 3.72
N ALA A 115 -21.97 -1.92 4.38
CA ALA A 115 -21.88 -2.06 5.84
C ALA A 115 -21.77 -0.71 6.57
N GLY A 116 -21.67 0.41 5.86
CA GLY A 116 -21.46 1.74 6.45
C GLY A 116 -20.09 1.90 7.12
N VAL A 117 -19.07 1.22 6.60
CA VAL A 117 -17.71 1.22 7.13
C VAL A 117 -16.80 2.01 6.20
N ASP A 118 -15.96 2.84 6.78
CA ASP A 118 -15.00 3.66 6.03
C ASP A 118 -13.96 2.78 5.33
N PHE A 119 -13.57 3.17 4.10
CA PHE A 119 -12.57 2.40 3.36
C PHE A 119 -11.59 3.28 2.58
N ILE A 120 -10.45 2.69 2.25
CA ILE A 120 -9.43 3.27 1.39
C ILE A 120 -9.35 2.43 0.12
N GLY A 121 -9.62 3.06 -1.02
CA GLY A 121 -9.64 2.42 -2.33
C GLY A 121 -8.26 2.05 -2.87
N ALA A 122 -8.25 1.29 -3.95
CA ALA A 122 -7.05 0.89 -4.67
C ALA A 122 -7.21 1.19 -6.16
N ASN A 123 -6.14 1.70 -6.77
CA ASN A 123 -5.97 1.99 -8.19
C ASN A 123 -6.80 3.18 -8.73
N GLU A 124 -7.93 3.51 -8.15
CA GLU A 124 -8.75 4.64 -8.60
C GLU A 124 -9.56 5.25 -7.45
N LEU A 125 -9.90 6.52 -7.61
CA LEU A 125 -10.94 7.17 -6.82
C LEU A 125 -12.26 6.98 -7.56
N ARG A 126 -13.11 6.12 -7.03
CA ARG A 126 -14.45 5.88 -7.60
C ARG A 126 -15.41 6.97 -7.16
N PRO A 127 -16.41 7.32 -8.00
CA PRO A 127 -17.60 7.99 -7.51
C PRO A 127 -18.21 7.13 -6.39
N ASP A 128 -18.24 7.66 -5.19
CA ASP A 128 -18.73 6.95 -4.01
C ASP A 128 -19.96 7.68 -3.46
N ASP A 129 -21.14 7.21 -3.87
CA ASP A 129 -22.42 7.76 -3.40
C ASP A 129 -22.70 7.39 -1.93
N SER A 130 -21.95 6.42 -1.35
CA SER A 130 -22.07 6.06 0.05
C SER A 130 -21.39 7.08 0.98
N GLY A 131 -20.43 7.82 0.47
CA GLY A 131 -19.62 8.76 1.23
C GLY A 131 -18.64 8.11 2.21
N HIS A 132 -18.39 6.79 2.11
CA HIS A 132 -17.49 6.06 3.01
C HIS A 132 -16.05 5.92 2.50
N GLN A 133 -15.78 6.28 1.24
CA GLN A 133 -14.42 6.28 0.72
C GLN A 133 -13.63 7.46 1.30
N LEU A 134 -12.56 7.18 2.03
CA LEU A 134 -11.69 8.18 2.63
C LEU A 134 -10.72 8.80 1.62
N THR A 135 -10.09 7.95 0.83
CA THR A 135 -9.13 8.25 -0.24
C THR A 135 -8.89 6.96 -1.05
N ALA A 136 -7.96 6.99 -1.99
CA ALA A 136 -7.50 5.80 -2.71
C ALA A 136 -5.99 5.82 -2.93
N VAL A 137 -5.36 4.65 -2.91
CA VAL A 137 -3.97 4.46 -3.32
C VAL A 137 -3.92 4.43 -4.83
N LEU A 138 -3.16 5.33 -5.43
CA LEU A 138 -3.08 5.52 -6.88
C LEU A 138 -1.69 5.19 -7.43
N CYS A 139 -1.69 4.73 -8.68
CA CYS A 139 -0.50 4.62 -9.51
C CYS A 139 -0.73 5.39 -10.82
N SER A 140 0.17 6.33 -11.13
CA SER A 140 0.15 7.15 -12.34
C SER A 140 0.87 6.41 -13.49
N TRP A 141 0.24 5.37 -14.04
CA TRP A 141 0.81 4.56 -15.12
C TRP A 141 1.07 5.37 -16.40
N ASP A 142 0.26 6.38 -16.67
CA ASP A 142 0.45 7.34 -17.74
C ASP A 142 1.81 8.04 -17.64
N ARG A 143 2.17 8.54 -16.46
CA ARG A 143 3.46 9.16 -16.17
C ARG A 143 4.62 8.18 -16.34
N VAL A 144 4.45 6.94 -15.83
CA VAL A 144 5.47 5.88 -15.98
C VAL A 144 5.76 5.63 -17.45
N TYR A 145 4.71 5.44 -18.26
CA TYR A 145 4.88 5.16 -19.69
C TYR A 145 5.41 6.37 -20.46
N LEU A 146 4.95 7.57 -20.15
CA LEU A 146 5.45 8.80 -20.80
C LEU A 146 6.93 9.03 -20.50
N ASP A 147 7.38 8.86 -19.25
CA ASP A 147 8.78 8.99 -18.86
C ASP A 147 9.67 7.97 -19.62
N ILE A 148 9.22 6.71 -19.68
CA ILE A 148 9.91 5.67 -20.44
C ILE A 148 10.02 6.04 -21.93
N LEU A 149 8.91 6.47 -22.54
CA LEU A 149 8.88 6.84 -23.97
C LEU A 149 9.75 8.06 -24.26
N GLN A 150 9.74 9.07 -23.39
CA GLN A 150 10.60 10.26 -23.54
C GLN A 150 12.08 9.91 -23.45
N LYS A 151 12.47 9.04 -22.49
CA LYS A 151 13.85 8.56 -22.35
C LYS A 151 14.28 7.75 -23.57
N LEU A 152 13.40 6.92 -24.11
CA LEU A 152 13.66 6.19 -25.36
C LEU A 152 13.83 7.14 -26.56
N HIS A 153 12.94 8.12 -26.70
CA HIS A 153 13.02 9.11 -27.77
C HIS A 153 14.33 9.92 -27.73
N ARG A 154 14.78 10.32 -26.56
CA ARG A 154 16.04 11.04 -26.35
C ARG A 154 17.26 10.13 -26.42
N ARG A 155 17.11 8.83 -26.64
CA ARG A 155 18.18 7.83 -26.61
C ARG A 155 18.92 7.78 -25.26
N GLU A 156 18.26 8.20 -24.19
CA GLU A 156 18.77 8.20 -22.81
C GLU A 156 18.44 6.87 -22.10
N ALA A 157 17.41 6.18 -22.55
CA ALA A 157 17.03 4.89 -22.00
C ALA A 157 18.03 3.83 -22.44
N LYS A 158 18.89 3.42 -21.55
CA LYS A 158 19.62 2.17 -21.70
C LYS A 158 18.64 1.06 -21.27
N PRO A 159 18.39 0.03 -22.09
CA PRO A 159 17.51 -1.09 -21.73
C PRO A 159 18.12 -1.98 -20.63
N VAL A 160 19.10 -1.47 -19.90
CA VAL A 160 19.84 -2.15 -18.85
C VAL A 160 19.48 -1.49 -17.53
N GLY A 161 18.48 -2.03 -16.85
CA GLY A 161 18.11 -1.55 -15.53
C GLY A 161 16.68 -1.90 -15.16
N PHE A 162 16.39 -1.77 -13.87
CA PHE A 162 15.07 -1.88 -13.33
C PHE A 162 14.58 -0.47 -12.98
N TYR A 163 13.49 -0.03 -13.61
CA TYR A 163 12.86 1.25 -13.31
C TYR A 163 11.95 1.07 -12.08
N TRP A 164 12.24 1.77 -10.98
CA TRP A 164 11.48 1.67 -9.76
C TRP A 164 11.31 3.05 -9.11
N SER A 165 10.30 3.77 -9.54
CA SER A 165 10.00 5.14 -9.12
C SER A 165 8.83 5.20 -8.16
N GLY A 166 8.74 6.27 -7.40
CA GLY A 166 7.80 6.44 -6.32
C GLY A 166 7.20 7.84 -6.23
N LEU A 167 7.05 8.33 -4.99
CA LEU A 167 6.49 9.64 -4.68
C LEU A 167 7.34 10.80 -5.22
N GLU A 168 8.66 10.63 -5.30
CA GLU A 168 9.57 11.67 -5.78
C GLU A 168 9.34 12.04 -7.25
N GLN A 169 8.79 11.11 -8.03
CA GLN A 169 8.44 11.31 -9.45
C GLN A 169 6.94 11.38 -9.67
N ASP A 170 6.13 11.47 -8.62
CA ASP A 170 4.67 11.43 -8.67
C ASP A 170 4.10 10.20 -9.39
N MET A 171 4.82 9.06 -9.32
CA MET A 171 4.38 7.80 -9.95
C MET A 171 3.39 7.03 -9.10
N VAL A 172 3.33 7.36 -7.82
CA VAL A 172 2.36 6.81 -6.86
C VAL A 172 1.89 7.93 -5.93
N GLY A 173 0.73 7.76 -5.32
CA GLY A 173 0.20 8.75 -4.39
C GLY A 173 -1.13 8.33 -3.78
N LEU A 174 -1.74 9.26 -3.07
CA LEU A 174 -3.14 9.16 -2.65
C LEU A 174 -4.00 10.06 -3.51
N ALA A 175 -5.22 9.64 -3.77
CA ALA A 175 -6.29 10.52 -4.23
C ALA A 175 -6.56 11.62 -3.18
N PRO A 176 -7.18 12.73 -3.54
CA PRO A 176 -7.68 13.69 -2.57
C PRO A 176 -8.48 13.00 -1.47
N CYS A 177 -8.23 13.40 -0.23
CA CYS A 177 -9.02 12.91 0.90
C CYS A 177 -10.45 13.45 0.83
N SER A 178 -11.42 12.63 1.20
CA SER A 178 -12.81 13.08 1.35
C SER A 178 -12.99 13.98 2.58
N ASP A 179 -14.13 14.66 2.67
CA ASP A 179 -14.48 15.54 3.80
C ASP A 179 -14.59 14.80 5.14
N ARG A 180 -14.61 13.45 5.12
CA ARG A 180 -14.58 12.61 6.34
C ARG A 180 -13.21 12.54 6.98
N VAL A 181 -12.16 12.87 6.25
CA VAL A 181 -10.79 12.90 6.75
C VAL A 181 -10.51 14.27 7.34
N ALA A 182 -10.22 14.31 8.63
CA ALA A 182 -9.95 15.57 9.33
C ALA A 182 -8.75 16.31 8.69
N PRO A 183 -8.78 17.65 8.62
CA PRO A 183 -7.70 18.45 8.03
C PRO A 183 -6.33 18.16 8.65
N GLU A 184 -6.27 17.86 9.93
CA GLU A 184 -5.03 17.51 10.63
C GLU A 184 -4.47 16.15 10.15
N THR A 185 -5.33 15.25 9.71
CA THR A 185 -4.91 13.97 9.11
C THR A 185 -4.33 14.22 7.73
N ALA A 186 -4.98 15.03 6.90
CA ALA A 186 -4.48 15.41 5.59
C ALA A 186 -3.12 16.13 5.70
N ALA A 187 -2.95 17.03 6.66
CA ALA A 187 -1.67 17.68 6.95
C ALA A 187 -0.58 16.68 7.39
N ALA A 188 -0.92 15.70 8.22
CA ALA A 188 0.02 14.65 8.63
C ALA A 188 0.45 13.74 7.47
N VAL A 189 -0.46 13.45 6.54
CA VAL A 189 -0.17 12.71 5.31
C VAL A 189 0.80 13.49 4.43
N GLU A 190 0.55 14.79 4.22
CA GLU A 190 1.43 15.62 3.38
C GLU A 190 2.82 15.80 4.01
N ALA A 191 2.90 15.99 5.33
CA ALA A 191 4.19 16.01 6.04
C ALA A 191 4.95 14.70 5.86
N ALA A 192 4.28 13.56 5.98
CA ALA A 192 4.90 12.26 5.77
C ALA A 192 5.32 12.04 4.31
N ARG A 193 4.53 12.53 3.34
CA ARG A 193 4.88 12.53 1.93
C ARG A 193 6.18 13.30 1.69
N GLN A 194 6.27 14.50 2.23
CA GLN A 194 7.47 15.34 2.09
C GLN A 194 8.71 14.67 2.69
N GLU A 195 8.60 14.08 3.88
CA GLU A 195 9.72 13.34 4.49
C GLU A 195 10.23 12.21 3.57
N ILE A 196 9.32 11.47 2.90
CA ILE A 196 9.71 10.39 1.97
C ILE A 196 10.39 10.97 0.73
N VAL A 197 9.88 12.05 0.17
CA VAL A 197 10.48 12.75 -0.98
C VAL A 197 11.87 13.29 -0.63
N GLU A 198 12.09 13.72 0.61
CA GLU A 198 13.38 14.16 1.14
C GLU A 198 14.32 13.00 1.50
N GLY A 199 13.93 11.76 1.22
CA GLY A 199 14.78 10.57 1.34
C GLY A 199 14.56 9.72 2.59
N LYS A 200 13.49 9.95 3.36
CA LYS A 200 13.16 9.08 4.48
C LYS A 200 12.75 7.69 4.00
N HIS A 201 13.43 6.67 4.51
CA HIS A 201 13.07 5.28 4.29
C HIS A 201 11.93 4.84 5.22
N ILE A 202 10.88 4.23 4.65
CA ILE A 202 9.71 3.74 5.41
C ILE A 202 10.07 2.49 6.21
N LEU A 203 10.70 1.51 5.56
CA LEU A 203 11.15 0.29 6.22
C LEU A 203 12.57 0.49 6.74
N SER A 204 12.66 1.20 7.86
CA SER A 204 13.92 1.58 8.50
C SER A 204 13.76 1.62 10.02
N GLY A 205 14.90 1.66 10.72
CA GLY A 205 14.92 1.64 12.17
C GLY A 205 14.67 0.23 12.72
N GLU A 206 14.41 0.13 14.00
CA GLU A 206 14.21 -1.17 14.64
C GLU A 206 12.85 -1.78 14.28
N LEU A 207 12.86 -2.77 13.38
CA LEU A 207 11.66 -3.46 12.90
C LEU A 207 11.69 -4.93 13.30
N TYR A 208 10.60 -5.37 13.91
CA TYR A 208 10.33 -6.76 14.24
C TYR A 208 9.19 -7.31 13.41
N ASP A 209 9.27 -8.58 13.04
CA ASP A 209 8.15 -9.27 12.42
C ASP A 209 7.14 -9.81 13.46
N GLN A 210 6.10 -10.49 12.97
CA GLN A 210 5.04 -11.08 13.80
C GLN A 210 5.55 -12.12 14.81
N SER A 211 6.67 -12.80 14.49
CA SER A 211 7.30 -13.80 15.37
C SER A 211 8.23 -13.18 16.42
N GLY A 212 8.47 -11.87 16.33
CA GLY A 212 9.40 -11.14 17.18
C GLY A 212 10.85 -11.20 16.67
N GLN A 213 11.10 -11.69 15.46
CA GLN A 213 12.41 -11.67 14.84
C GLN A 213 12.76 -10.25 14.37
N LEU A 214 13.97 -9.79 14.67
CA LEU A 214 14.49 -8.51 14.19
C LEU A 214 14.75 -8.58 12.67
N ARG A 215 14.15 -7.68 11.91
CA ARG A 215 14.25 -7.57 10.45
C ARG A 215 15.05 -6.37 9.97
N CYS A 216 15.11 -5.31 10.79
CA CYS A 216 15.95 -4.14 10.54
C CYS A 216 16.46 -3.61 11.87
N ARG A 217 17.70 -3.14 11.93
CA ARG A 217 18.30 -2.61 13.15
C ARG A 217 18.07 -1.12 13.28
N ALA A 218 18.17 -0.62 14.50
CA ALA A 218 18.14 0.82 14.75
C ALA A 218 19.22 1.55 13.92
N GLY A 219 18.80 2.63 13.25
CA GLY A 219 19.68 3.41 12.38
C GLY A 219 19.93 2.85 10.98
N GLU A 220 19.43 1.66 10.67
CA GLU A 220 19.52 1.06 9.34
C GLU A 220 18.22 1.23 8.55
N ALA A 221 18.30 1.03 7.24
CA ALA A 221 17.14 0.90 6.34
C ALA A 221 17.28 -0.39 5.53
N ILE A 222 16.15 -1.01 5.22
CA ILE A 222 16.14 -2.21 4.37
C ILE A 222 16.50 -1.79 2.94
N PRO A 223 17.57 -2.38 2.34
CA PRO A 223 18.01 -2.04 1.00
C PRO A 223 16.94 -2.32 -0.06
N ASP A 224 16.92 -1.53 -1.12
CA ASP A 224 15.99 -1.67 -2.25
C ASP A 224 15.94 -3.08 -2.85
N GLU A 225 17.08 -3.75 -2.95
CA GLU A 225 17.15 -5.11 -3.49
C GLU A 225 16.39 -6.11 -2.61
N VAL A 226 16.49 -5.96 -1.28
CA VAL A 226 15.74 -6.77 -0.30
C VAL A 226 14.27 -6.41 -0.35
N LEU A 227 13.94 -5.11 -0.36
CA LEU A 227 12.57 -4.63 -0.47
C LEU A 227 11.88 -5.18 -1.73
N LEU A 228 12.60 -5.24 -2.84
CA LEU A 228 12.03 -5.65 -4.12
C LEU A 228 11.70 -7.14 -4.19
N ARG A 229 12.50 -8.00 -3.51
CA ARG A 229 12.49 -9.45 -3.78
C ARG A 229 12.40 -10.36 -2.57
N GLN A 230 12.67 -9.87 -1.36
CA GLN A 230 12.93 -10.70 -0.19
C GLN A 230 12.06 -10.38 1.02
N VAL A 231 11.03 -9.53 0.85
CA VAL A 231 10.05 -9.27 1.91
C VAL A 231 9.03 -10.39 1.90
N ASP A 232 9.28 -11.42 2.70
CA ASP A 232 8.44 -12.60 2.89
C ASP A 232 7.90 -12.70 4.33
N TRP A 233 7.86 -11.59 5.02
CA TRP A 233 7.46 -11.45 6.41
C TRP A 233 6.54 -10.24 6.57
N LEU A 234 5.75 -10.28 7.64
CA LEU A 234 4.86 -9.20 8.03
C LEU A 234 5.34 -8.56 9.33
N VAL A 235 5.28 -7.23 9.38
CA VAL A 235 5.72 -6.46 10.55
C VAL A 235 4.82 -6.72 11.76
N LYS A 236 5.40 -6.65 12.96
CA LYS A 236 4.65 -6.70 14.21
C LYS A 236 3.52 -5.65 14.18
N GLY A 237 2.30 -6.09 14.43
CA GLY A 237 1.11 -5.25 14.32
C GLY A 237 0.12 -5.74 13.26
N VAL A 238 0.56 -6.66 12.40
CA VAL A 238 -0.32 -7.39 11.48
C VAL A 238 -0.75 -8.71 12.13
N ASP A 239 -2.04 -9.02 12.07
CA ASP A 239 -2.63 -10.30 12.45
C ASP A 239 -3.25 -10.93 11.20
N VAL A 240 -2.73 -12.06 10.75
CA VAL A 240 -3.32 -12.81 9.64
C VAL A 240 -4.50 -13.62 10.17
N LEU A 241 -5.67 -13.45 9.54
CA LEU A 241 -6.86 -14.26 9.80
C LEU A 241 -6.94 -15.36 8.72
N GLU A 242 -6.90 -16.60 9.14
CA GLU A 242 -7.04 -17.79 8.26
C GLU A 242 -8.48 -17.97 7.77
#